data_553785f52bcd0b3ac6ea8086238e07d3
#
_entry.id   553785f52bcd0b3ac6ea8086238e07d3
#
_cell.length_a   1.000
_cell.length_b   1.000
_cell.length_c   1.000
_cell.angle_alpha   90.00
_cell.angle_beta   90.00
_cell.angle_gamma   90.00
#
_symmetry.space_group_name_H-M   'P 1'
#
loop_
_entity.id
_entity.type
_entity.pdbx_description
1 polymer ?
#
loop_
_entity_poly.entity_id
_entity_poly.type
_entity_poly.pdbx_seq_one_letter_code
_entity_poly.pdbx_strand_id
1 'polypeptide(L)'
;VSTPQDVALKVAEKAIIMFNKLNTPVLGIIENMSGHICSHCGQRDDVFGVGGAKRYATERGIPFLGDVPLAVDVRETSDSGQPIVISHPESPSAKAFMKIAENLAAQISIRTANMGADNRPIPSKIELKSRQQLNIVWSDGKETLLGCYDLRVGCPCAQCVDEMTGERRLNPASISKDVWPQNIAPVGRYALHFD
;
A
#
# COMPACT_ATOMS: atom_id res chain seq x y z
N VAL A 1 -1.29 -2.34 11.23
CA VAL A 1 -2.09 -2.02 12.42
C VAL A 1 -2.07 -3.22 13.36
N SER A 2 -1.85 -3.01 14.67
CA SER A 2 -1.87 -4.06 15.69
C SER A 2 -2.46 -3.51 16.99
N THR A 3 -2.89 -4.41 17.88
CA THR A 3 -3.16 -4.05 19.28
C THR A 3 -1.85 -4.05 20.08
N PRO A 4 -1.81 -3.50 21.34
CA PRO A 4 -0.60 -3.47 22.14
C PRO A 4 -0.07 -4.84 22.57
N GLN A 5 -0.88 -5.88 22.48
CA GLN A 5 -0.60 -7.22 22.97
C GLN A 5 0.53 -7.91 22.21
N ASP A 6 1.43 -8.60 22.91
CA ASP A 6 2.58 -9.30 22.29
C ASP A 6 2.14 -10.36 21.26
N VAL A 7 1.03 -11.07 21.51
CA VAL A 7 0.52 -12.08 20.59
C VAL A 7 0.07 -11.46 19.26
N ALA A 8 -0.56 -10.29 19.29
CA ALA A 8 -0.98 -9.57 18.10
C ALA A 8 0.24 -8.99 17.34
N LEU A 9 1.23 -8.50 18.07
CA LEU A 9 2.48 -8.01 17.49
C LEU A 9 3.25 -9.11 16.76
N LYS A 10 3.26 -10.35 17.26
CA LYS A 10 3.85 -11.49 16.55
C LYS A 10 3.14 -11.82 15.22
N VAL A 11 1.83 -11.59 15.15
CA VAL A 11 1.08 -11.74 13.88
C VAL A 11 1.44 -10.62 12.92
N ALA A 12 1.48 -9.37 13.41
CA ALA A 12 1.92 -8.21 12.62
C ALA A 12 3.36 -8.37 12.09
N GLU A 13 4.27 -8.96 12.90
CA GLU A 13 5.64 -9.27 12.48
C GLU A 13 5.67 -10.19 11.26
N LYS A 14 4.85 -11.24 11.22
CA LYS A 14 4.76 -12.14 10.06
C LYS A 14 4.33 -11.40 8.81
N ALA A 15 3.34 -10.48 8.93
CA ALA A 15 2.90 -9.65 7.83
C ALA A 15 4.01 -8.72 7.32
N ILE A 16 4.77 -8.11 8.22
CA ILE A 16 5.93 -7.25 7.87
C ILE A 16 6.99 -8.05 7.13
N ILE A 17 7.32 -9.27 7.59
CA ILE A 17 8.27 -10.16 6.91
C ILE A 17 7.76 -10.50 5.49
N MET A 18 6.48 -10.79 5.35
CA MET A 18 5.87 -11.06 4.05
C MET A 18 5.97 -9.85 3.12
N PHE A 19 5.61 -8.66 3.57
CA PHE A 19 5.72 -7.43 2.77
C PHE A 19 7.15 -7.16 2.34
N ASN A 20 8.13 -7.35 3.22
CA ASN A 20 9.53 -7.20 2.88
C ASN A 20 9.99 -8.19 1.80
N LYS A 21 9.53 -9.45 1.85
CA LYS A 21 9.81 -10.44 0.80
C LYS A 21 9.21 -10.07 -0.55
N LEU A 22 8.07 -9.39 -0.55
CA LEU A 22 7.39 -8.90 -1.75
C LEU A 22 7.87 -7.51 -2.21
N ASN A 23 8.94 -6.98 -1.59
CA ASN A 23 9.41 -5.62 -1.82
C ASN A 23 8.31 -4.54 -1.65
N THR A 24 7.31 -4.84 -0.82
CA THR A 24 6.24 -3.90 -0.49
C THR A 24 6.65 -3.12 0.76
N PRO A 25 6.76 -1.79 0.67
CA PRO A 25 7.23 -0.99 1.78
C PRO A 25 6.20 -0.89 2.91
N VAL A 26 6.67 -1.04 4.14
CA VAL A 26 5.88 -0.75 5.34
C VAL A 26 6.15 0.71 5.73
N LEU A 27 5.14 1.55 5.63
CA LEU A 27 5.23 2.99 5.91
C LEU A 27 5.24 3.29 7.40
N GLY A 28 4.75 2.37 8.22
CA GLY A 28 4.75 2.50 9.66
C GLY A 28 3.77 1.55 10.35
N ILE A 29 3.74 1.65 11.68
CA ILE A 29 2.87 0.85 12.55
C ILE A 29 1.91 1.78 13.29
N ILE A 30 0.66 1.36 13.38
CA ILE A 30 -0.41 2.00 14.17
C ILE A 30 -0.77 1.04 15.29
N GLU A 31 -0.88 1.55 16.52
CA GLU A 31 -1.43 0.82 17.66
C GLU A 31 -2.93 1.11 17.75
N ASN A 32 -3.76 0.09 17.60
CA ASN A 32 -5.21 0.20 17.77
C ASN A 32 -5.62 -0.39 19.13
N MET A 33 -6.73 0.09 19.70
CA MET A 33 -7.19 -0.30 21.03
C MET A 33 -6.15 -0.01 22.13
N SER A 34 -5.43 1.09 22.00
CA SER A 34 -4.40 1.54 22.92
C SER A 34 -5.05 2.27 24.11
N GLY A 35 -5.41 1.49 25.12
CA GLY A 35 -6.17 1.94 26.28
C GLY A 35 -7.64 2.20 25.95
N HIS A 36 -8.48 2.17 26.97
CA HIS A 36 -9.90 2.50 26.93
C HIS A 36 -10.14 3.85 27.61
N ILE A 37 -10.98 4.69 27.01
CA ILE A 37 -11.45 5.93 27.62
C ILE A 37 -12.88 5.70 28.11
N CYS A 38 -13.05 5.72 29.44
CA CYS A 38 -14.37 5.54 30.06
C CYS A 38 -15.30 6.69 29.67
N SER A 39 -16.47 6.36 29.10
CA SER A 39 -17.48 7.34 28.65
C SER A 39 -18.14 8.08 29.82
N HIS A 40 -18.09 7.55 31.07
CA HIS A 40 -18.68 8.18 32.22
C HIS A 40 -17.77 9.13 32.99
N CYS A 41 -16.49 8.76 33.17
CA CYS A 41 -15.56 9.54 33.99
C CYS A 41 -14.36 10.07 33.22
N GLY A 42 -14.18 9.71 31.95
CA GLY A 42 -13.04 10.12 31.13
C GLY A 42 -11.71 9.49 31.53
N GLN A 43 -11.69 8.62 32.55
CA GLN A 43 -10.46 7.92 32.96
C GLN A 43 -10.04 6.93 31.88
N ARG A 44 -8.72 6.86 31.67
CA ARG A 44 -8.10 5.87 30.80
C ARG A 44 -7.84 4.58 31.59
N ASP A 45 -8.21 3.46 30.98
CA ASP A 45 -7.91 2.11 31.45
C ASP A 45 -7.20 1.31 30.36
N ASP A 46 -6.06 0.73 30.66
CA ASP A 46 -5.22 0.04 29.68
C ASP A 46 -5.58 -1.46 29.57
N VAL A 47 -6.84 -1.75 29.25
CA VAL A 47 -7.43 -3.12 29.17
C VAL A 47 -6.57 -4.08 28.37
N PHE A 48 -6.04 -3.66 27.24
CA PHE A 48 -5.14 -4.46 26.37
C PHE A 48 -3.67 -4.07 26.50
N GLY A 49 -3.32 -3.22 27.47
CA GLY A 49 -2.01 -2.60 27.55
C GLY A 49 -1.88 -1.37 26.65
N VAL A 50 -0.70 -0.78 26.64
CA VAL A 50 -0.36 0.43 25.87
C VAL A 50 1.10 0.42 25.46
N GLY A 51 1.39 0.98 24.28
CA GLY A 51 2.77 1.21 23.83
C GLY A 51 3.51 -0.03 23.34
N GLY A 52 2.87 -1.20 23.25
CA GLY A 52 3.49 -2.42 22.72
C GLY A 52 3.94 -2.26 21.28
N ALA A 53 3.06 -1.72 20.43
CA ALA A 53 3.39 -1.49 19.02
C ALA A 53 4.43 -0.37 18.84
N LYS A 54 4.41 0.65 19.69
CA LYS A 54 5.42 1.71 19.71
C LYS A 54 6.81 1.16 20.04
N ARG A 55 6.91 0.34 21.09
CA ARG A 55 8.15 -0.35 21.47
C ARG A 55 8.66 -1.21 20.33
N TYR A 56 7.79 -2.06 19.77
CA TYR A 56 8.13 -2.92 18.64
C TYR A 56 8.62 -2.12 17.43
N ALA A 57 7.95 -1.01 17.09
CA ALA A 57 8.33 -0.13 15.99
C ALA A 57 9.75 0.43 16.21
N THR A 58 10.04 0.91 17.42
CA THR A 58 11.36 1.45 17.79
C THR A 58 12.46 0.39 17.67
N GLU A 59 12.23 -0.81 18.19
CA GLU A 59 13.20 -1.92 18.14
C GLU A 59 13.51 -2.38 16.69
N ARG A 60 12.57 -2.22 15.79
CA ARG A 60 12.70 -2.64 14.38
C ARG A 60 13.03 -1.50 13.42
N GLY A 61 13.19 -0.27 13.92
CA GLY A 61 13.45 0.90 13.06
C GLY A 61 12.30 1.23 12.12
N ILE A 62 11.06 0.87 12.47
CA ILE A 62 9.85 1.15 11.69
C ILE A 62 9.18 2.40 12.25
N PRO A 63 8.70 3.34 11.42
CA PRO A 63 7.98 4.50 11.91
C PRO A 63 6.74 4.12 12.74
N PHE A 64 6.58 4.72 13.91
CA PHE A 64 5.33 4.65 14.68
C PHE A 64 4.43 5.81 14.25
N LEU A 65 3.26 5.50 13.68
CA LEU A 65 2.36 6.52 13.12
C LEU A 65 1.42 7.10 14.17
N GLY A 66 1.14 6.37 15.24
CA GLY A 66 0.27 6.80 16.32
C GLY A 66 -0.56 5.67 16.91
N ASP A 67 -1.35 6.03 17.90
CA ASP A 67 -2.25 5.11 18.59
C ASP A 67 -3.69 5.61 18.57
N VAL A 68 -4.63 4.67 18.52
CA VAL A 68 -6.07 4.93 18.59
C VAL A 68 -6.63 4.27 19.86
N PRO A 69 -7.32 5.01 20.73
CA PRO A 69 -7.91 4.43 21.92
C PRO A 69 -9.09 3.50 21.58
N LEU A 70 -9.35 2.55 22.45
CA LEU A 70 -10.62 1.81 22.44
C LEU A 70 -11.72 2.71 22.97
N ALA A 71 -12.65 3.09 22.09
CA ALA A 71 -13.73 4.00 22.43
C ALA A 71 -15.05 3.56 21.76
N VAL A 72 -16.16 3.71 22.50
CA VAL A 72 -17.50 3.26 22.06
C VAL A 72 -17.95 4.08 20.86
N ASP A 73 -17.69 5.38 20.85
CA ASP A 73 -18.06 6.31 19.77
C ASP A 73 -17.45 5.92 18.42
N VAL A 74 -16.21 5.40 18.40
CA VAL A 74 -15.56 4.90 17.18
C VAL A 74 -16.35 3.72 16.60
N ARG A 75 -16.79 2.79 17.44
CA ARG A 75 -17.59 1.64 17.00
C ARG A 75 -18.94 2.10 16.46
N GLU A 76 -19.68 2.90 17.23
CA GLU A 76 -21.04 3.34 16.85
C GLU A 76 -21.06 4.16 15.57
N THR A 77 -20.12 5.07 15.40
CA THR A 77 -19.99 5.87 14.17
C THR A 77 -19.57 5.03 12.98
N SER A 78 -18.69 4.04 13.18
CA SER A 78 -18.29 3.10 12.12
C SER A 78 -19.45 2.21 11.68
N ASP A 79 -20.22 1.65 12.64
CA ASP A 79 -21.38 0.79 12.36
C ASP A 79 -22.50 1.56 11.62
N SER A 80 -22.65 2.85 11.90
CA SER A 80 -23.60 3.73 11.21
C SER A 80 -23.11 4.27 9.86
N GLY A 81 -21.86 3.98 9.47
CA GLY A 81 -21.25 4.48 8.23
C GLY A 81 -20.90 5.96 8.28
N GLN A 82 -20.80 6.55 9.46
CA GLN A 82 -20.41 7.95 9.66
C GLN A 82 -19.03 8.02 10.32
N PRO A 83 -17.94 8.29 9.55
CA PRO A 83 -16.60 8.35 10.12
C PRO A 83 -16.50 9.35 11.28
N ILE A 84 -15.87 8.93 12.40
CA ILE A 84 -15.76 9.74 13.60
C ILE A 84 -15.09 11.11 13.38
N VAL A 85 -14.18 11.18 12.42
CA VAL A 85 -13.51 12.43 12.05
C VAL A 85 -14.46 13.48 11.45
N ILE A 86 -15.64 13.06 10.96
CA ILE A 86 -16.68 13.94 10.42
C ILE A 86 -17.75 14.17 11.47
N SER A 87 -18.21 13.10 12.13
CA SER A 87 -19.33 13.18 13.10
C SER A 87 -18.93 13.83 14.43
N HIS A 88 -17.70 13.58 14.92
CA HIS A 88 -17.20 14.10 16.20
C HIS A 88 -15.73 14.56 16.06
N PRO A 89 -15.44 15.62 15.26
CA PRO A 89 -14.06 16.01 14.92
C PRO A 89 -13.23 16.42 16.14
N GLU A 90 -13.87 16.89 17.22
CA GLU A 90 -13.18 17.31 18.45
C GLU A 90 -12.91 16.17 19.42
N SER A 91 -13.45 14.98 19.19
CA SER A 91 -13.23 13.83 20.06
C SER A 91 -11.75 13.41 20.11
N PRO A 92 -11.27 12.84 21.23
CA PRO A 92 -9.90 12.31 21.30
C PRO A 92 -9.60 11.29 20.22
N SER A 93 -10.57 10.44 19.89
CA SER A 93 -10.45 9.43 18.83
C SER A 93 -10.28 10.05 17.46
N ALA A 94 -11.08 11.07 17.09
CA ALA A 94 -10.98 11.78 15.83
C ALA A 94 -9.59 12.46 15.68
N LYS A 95 -9.13 13.13 16.76
CA LYS A 95 -7.80 13.75 16.79
C LYS A 95 -6.68 12.74 16.62
N ALA A 96 -6.81 11.54 17.21
CA ALA A 96 -5.86 10.45 17.01
C ALA A 96 -5.80 10.00 15.53
N PHE A 97 -6.95 9.79 14.88
CA PHE A 97 -7.00 9.45 13.46
C PHE A 97 -6.38 10.52 12.58
N MET A 98 -6.69 11.80 12.83
CA MET A 98 -6.10 12.93 12.09
C MET A 98 -4.59 12.97 12.25
N LYS A 99 -4.08 12.77 13.46
CA LYS A 99 -2.64 12.76 13.73
C LYS A 99 -1.92 11.60 13.02
N ILE A 100 -2.54 10.42 12.98
CA ILE A 100 -2.03 9.27 12.21
C ILE A 100 -2.00 9.60 10.72
N ALA A 101 -3.04 10.23 10.19
CA ALA A 101 -3.10 10.64 8.78
C ALA A 101 -1.99 11.64 8.42
N GLU A 102 -1.72 12.64 9.27
CA GLU A 102 -0.60 13.57 9.11
C GLU A 102 0.75 12.84 9.09
N ASN A 103 0.98 11.96 10.06
CA ASN A 103 2.22 11.18 10.15
C ASN A 103 2.40 10.26 8.95
N LEU A 104 1.31 9.63 8.47
CA LEU A 104 1.33 8.80 7.28
C LEU A 104 1.66 9.62 6.03
N ALA A 105 1.04 10.80 5.86
CA ALA A 105 1.34 11.71 4.76
C ALA A 105 2.80 12.14 4.75
N ALA A 106 3.38 12.42 5.92
CA ALA A 106 4.80 12.72 6.06
C ALA A 106 5.68 11.54 5.61
N GLN A 107 5.37 10.30 6.00
CA GLN A 107 6.11 9.12 5.56
C GLN A 107 6.01 8.88 4.06
N ILE A 108 4.84 9.10 3.45
CA ILE A 108 4.65 9.05 2.00
C ILE A 108 5.53 10.10 1.32
N SER A 109 5.57 11.33 1.82
CA SER A 109 6.37 12.43 1.26
C SER A 109 7.86 12.14 1.32
N ILE A 110 8.36 11.66 2.49
CA ILE A 110 9.77 11.25 2.67
C ILE A 110 10.12 10.13 1.67
N ARG A 111 9.25 9.13 1.56
CA ARG A 111 9.48 8.03 0.64
C ARG A 111 9.47 8.48 -0.81
N THR A 112 8.52 9.34 -1.21
CA THR A 112 8.45 9.88 -2.57
C THR A 112 9.70 10.70 -2.91
N ALA A 113 10.20 11.50 -1.97
CA ALA A 113 11.45 12.23 -2.12
C ALA A 113 12.64 11.28 -2.29
N ASN A 114 12.71 10.20 -1.50
CA ASN A 114 13.75 9.19 -1.62
C ASN A 114 13.63 8.37 -2.91
N MET A 115 12.42 8.13 -3.42
CA MET A 115 12.21 7.49 -4.73
C MET A 115 12.59 8.41 -5.89
N GLY A 116 12.51 9.74 -5.73
CA GLY A 116 13.06 10.71 -6.68
C GLY A 116 14.60 10.71 -6.71
N ALA A 117 15.24 10.22 -5.63
CA ALA A 117 16.69 9.97 -5.57
C ALA A 117 17.06 8.54 -6.07
N ASP A 118 16.07 7.68 -6.33
CA ASP A 118 16.25 6.39 -6.99
C ASP A 118 16.60 6.66 -8.47
N ASN A 119 17.86 6.48 -8.80
CA ASN A 119 18.43 6.79 -10.11
C ASN A 119 17.97 5.77 -11.19
N ARG A 120 16.85 5.06 -10.95
CA ARG A 120 16.24 4.21 -11.97
C ARG A 120 15.63 5.08 -13.06
N PRO A 121 15.99 4.84 -14.32
CA PRO A 121 15.42 5.61 -15.41
C PRO A 121 13.90 5.42 -15.45
N ILE A 122 13.18 6.53 -15.59
CA ILE A 122 11.73 6.54 -15.77
C ILE A 122 11.40 6.67 -17.26
N PRO A 123 10.28 6.11 -17.74
CA PRO A 123 9.88 6.32 -19.13
C PRO A 123 9.61 7.81 -19.39
N SER A 124 10.33 8.40 -20.33
CA SER A 124 10.13 9.77 -20.79
C SER A 124 9.22 9.84 -22.01
N LYS A 125 9.21 8.78 -22.82
CA LYS A 125 8.32 8.63 -23.99
C LYS A 125 7.98 7.16 -24.20
N ILE A 126 6.73 6.88 -24.57
CA ILE A 126 6.25 5.55 -24.91
C ILE A 126 5.48 5.69 -26.20
N GLU A 127 5.86 4.94 -27.22
CA GLU A 127 5.25 5.00 -28.54
C GLU A 127 5.24 3.64 -29.23
N LEU A 128 4.24 3.39 -30.06
CA LEU A 128 4.26 2.27 -30.99
C LEU A 128 5.13 2.64 -32.18
N LYS A 129 6.27 1.97 -32.35
CA LYS A 129 7.16 2.12 -33.50
C LYS A 129 6.59 1.41 -34.74
N SER A 130 5.79 0.35 -34.49
CA SER A 130 5.02 -0.39 -35.48
C SER A 130 3.84 -1.09 -34.77
N ARG A 131 2.97 -1.75 -35.51
CA ARG A 131 1.90 -2.57 -34.89
C ARG A 131 2.43 -3.68 -33.98
N GLN A 132 3.66 -4.10 -34.13
CA GLN A 132 4.25 -5.23 -33.40
C GLN A 132 5.31 -4.81 -32.38
N GLN A 133 5.68 -3.53 -32.31
CA GLN A 133 6.79 -3.06 -31.49
C GLN A 133 6.46 -1.79 -30.71
N LEU A 134 6.60 -1.88 -29.40
CA LEU A 134 6.55 -0.75 -28.47
C LEU A 134 7.98 -0.26 -28.19
N ASN A 135 8.19 1.03 -28.31
CA ASN A 135 9.44 1.69 -27.93
C ASN A 135 9.25 2.49 -26.64
N ILE A 136 10.13 2.29 -25.69
CA ILE A 136 10.21 3.08 -24.45
C ILE A 136 11.53 3.82 -24.47
N VAL A 137 11.45 5.16 -24.45
CA VAL A 137 12.61 6.03 -24.24
C VAL A 137 12.66 6.35 -22.75
N TRP A 138 13.80 6.08 -22.13
CA TRP A 138 14.03 6.30 -20.71
C TRP A 138 14.63 7.67 -20.43
N SER A 139 14.51 8.17 -19.21
CA SER A 139 15.08 9.45 -18.78
C SER A 139 16.61 9.52 -18.85
N ASP A 140 17.30 8.39 -18.92
CA ASP A 140 18.74 8.27 -19.11
C ASP A 140 19.15 8.24 -20.61
N GLY A 141 18.19 8.43 -21.51
CA GLY A 141 18.40 8.43 -22.96
C GLY A 141 18.44 7.05 -23.60
N LYS A 142 18.34 5.97 -22.83
CA LYS A 142 18.27 4.62 -23.40
C LYS A 142 16.90 4.36 -24.02
N GLU A 143 16.88 3.48 -25.00
CA GLU A 143 15.67 2.99 -25.64
C GLU A 143 15.49 1.49 -25.39
N THR A 144 14.25 1.06 -25.14
CA THR A 144 13.89 -0.35 -25.04
C THR A 144 12.79 -0.66 -26.05
N LEU A 145 13.07 -1.59 -26.95
CA LEU A 145 12.11 -2.10 -27.91
C LEU A 145 11.49 -3.40 -27.35
N LEU A 146 10.17 -3.45 -27.26
CA LEU A 146 9.43 -4.61 -26.76
C LEU A 146 8.47 -5.11 -27.83
N GLY A 147 8.45 -6.44 -28.05
CA GLY A 147 7.47 -7.08 -28.90
C GLY A 147 6.06 -7.06 -28.26
N CYS A 148 5.05 -6.62 -28.97
CA CYS A 148 3.68 -6.62 -28.45
C CYS A 148 3.18 -8.04 -28.12
N TYR A 149 3.59 -9.04 -28.92
CA TYR A 149 3.32 -10.44 -28.63
C TYR A 149 3.94 -10.88 -27.30
N ASP A 150 5.20 -10.53 -27.05
CA ASP A 150 5.92 -10.91 -25.81
C ASP A 150 5.30 -10.24 -24.60
N LEU A 151 4.88 -8.97 -24.71
CA LEU A 151 4.14 -8.26 -23.68
C LEU A 151 2.81 -8.95 -23.36
N ARG A 152 2.08 -9.40 -24.38
CA ARG A 152 0.80 -10.09 -24.19
C ARG A 152 1.00 -11.48 -23.57
N VAL A 153 1.99 -12.21 -24.03
CA VAL A 153 2.36 -13.52 -23.45
C VAL A 153 2.84 -13.33 -22.01
N GLY A 154 3.62 -12.30 -21.72
CA GLY A 154 4.13 -11.98 -20.38
C GLY A 154 3.12 -11.39 -19.40
N CYS A 155 1.87 -11.13 -19.79
CA CYS A 155 0.87 -10.45 -18.97
C CYS A 155 0.68 -11.10 -17.58
N PRO A 156 0.83 -10.37 -16.47
CA PRO A 156 0.72 -10.89 -15.11
C PRO A 156 -0.68 -10.71 -14.49
N CYS A 157 -1.68 -10.22 -15.24
CA CYS A 157 -3.00 -9.94 -14.67
C CYS A 157 -3.74 -11.22 -14.22
N ALA A 158 -4.73 -11.07 -13.35
CA ALA A 158 -5.51 -12.17 -12.75
C ALA A 158 -6.22 -13.07 -13.78
N GLN A 159 -6.50 -12.57 -14.98
CA GLN A 159 -7.05 -13.39 -16.07
C GLN A 159 -5.99 -14.28 -16.73
N CYS A 160 -4.72 -13.87 -16.69
CA CYS A 160 -3.61 -14.56 -17.35
C CYS A 160 -2.79 -15.44 -16.40
N VAL A 161 -2.80 -15.14 -15.11
CA VAL A 161 -2.08 -15.86 -14.05
C VAL A 161 -3.01 -16.05 -12.87
N ASP A 162 -3.04 -17.26 -12.30
CA ASP A 162 -3.76 -17.53 -11.08
C ASP A 162 -3.08 -16.86 -9.90
N GLU A 163 -3.78 -16.00 -9.18
CA GLU A 163 -3.22 -15.22 -8.07
C GLU A 163 -2.82 -16.08 -6.86
N MET A 164 -3.49 -17.23 -6.69
CA MET A 164 -3.26 -18.11 -5.54
C MET A 164 -2.16 -19.14 -5.80
N THR A 165 -2.11 -19.69 -7.01
CA THR A 165 -1.17 -20.77 -7.38
C THR A 165 0.02 -20.25 -8.16
N GLY A 166 -0.06 -19.09 -8.78
CA GLY A 166 0.95 -18.54 -9.70
C GLY A 166 0.96 -19.25 -11.07
N GLU A 167 0.03 -20.18 -11.32
CA GLU A 167 -0.04 -20.91 -12.58
C GLU A 167 -0.54 -20.01 -13.70
N ARG A 168 0.07 -20.16 -14.87
CA ARG A 168 -0.31 -19.40 -16.06
C ARG A 168 -1.55 -20.00 -16.70
N ARG A 169 -2.65 -19.23 -16.71
CA ARG A 169 -3.92 -19.59 -17.35
C ARG A 169 -3.92 -19.27 -18.86
N LEU A 170 -3.16 -18.25 -19.24
CA LEU A 170 -3.06 -17.83 -20.64
C LEU A 170 -2.29 -18.86 -21.45
N ASN A 171 -2.92 -19.41 -22.50
CA ASN A 171 -2.24 -20.26 -23.46
C ASN A 171 -1.55 -19.40 -24.54
N PRO A 172 -0.20 -19.37 -24.59
CA PRO A 172 0.52 -18.58 -25.60
C PRO A 172 0.16 -18.91 -27.05
N ALA A 173 -0.20 -20.18 -27.34
CA ALA A 173 -0.58 -20.62 -28.68
C ALA A 173 -1.93 -20.02 -29.16
N SER A 174 -2.76 -19.52 -28.24
CA SER A 174 -4.04 -18.87 -28.60
C SER A 174 -3.89 -17.39 -28.96
N ILE A 175 -2.68 -16.81 -28.81
CA ILE A 175 -2.43 -15.40 -29.07
C ILE A 175 -1.93 -15.24 -30.50
N SER A 176 -2.58 -14.35 -31.26
CA SER A 176 -2.08 -13.99 -32.58
C SER A 176 -0.69 -13.34 -32.50
N LYS A 177 0.20 -13.73 -33.39
CA LYS A 177 1.53 -13.09 -33.52
C LYS A 177 1.44 -11.62 -33.95
N ASP A 178 0.31 -11.22 -34.53
CA ASP A 178 0.02 -9.85 -34.96
C ASP A 178 -0.76 -9.05 -33.90
N VAL A 179 -0.78 -9.52 -32.64
CA VAL A 179 -1.42 -8.79 -31.54
C VAL A 179 -0.74 -7.44 -31.32
N TRP A 180 -1.56 -6.41 -31.13
CA TRP A 180 -1.08 -5.05 -30.84
C TRP A 180 -2.07 -4.34 -29.92
N PRO A 181 -1.64 -3.44 -29.02
CA PRO A 181 -2.53 -2.71 -28.13
C PRO A 181 -3.30 -1.63 -28.91
N GLN A 182 -4.61 -1.53 -28.69
CA GLN A 182 -5.42 -0.48 -29.28
C GLN A 182 -5.29 0.82 -28.49
N ASN A 183 -5.01 0.70 -27.19
CA ASN A 183 -4.78 1.83 -26.31
C ASN A 183 -3.66 1.50 -25.31
N ILE A 184 -2.88 2.52 -24.96
CA ILE A 184 -1.83 2.44 -23.93
C ILE A 184 -2.07 3.59 -22.97
N ALA A 185 -2.44 3.27 -21.73
CA ALA A 185 -2.71 4.25 -20.70
C ALA A 185 -1.80 4.06 -19.49
N PRO A 186 -1.25 5.13 -18.89
CA PRO A 186 -0.50 5.02 -17.64
C PRO A 186 -1.45 4.70 -16.48
N VAL A 187 -1.04 3.76 -15.61
CA VAL A 187 -1.71 3.44 -14.35
C VAL A 187 -0.80 3.86 -13.21
N GLY A 188 -1.11 5.02 -12.62
CA GLY A 188 -0.23 5.64 -11.63
C GLY A 188 1.13 6.02 -12.22
N ARG A 189 2.20 5.85 -11.43
CA ARG A 189 3.58 6.20 -11.83
C ARG A 189 4.44 4.99 -12.25
N TYR A 190 3.90 3.77 -12.22
CA TYR A 190 4.71 2.53 -12.27
C TYR A 190 4.13 1.42 -13.14
N ALA A 191 2.99 1.62 -13.79
CA ALA A 191 2.39 0.61 -14.65
C ALA A 191 1.80 1.21 -15.92
N LEU A 192 1.69 0.39 -16.94
CA LEU A 192 0.96 0.68 -18.17
C LEU A 192 -0.16 -0.33 -18.35
N HIS A 193 -1.33 0.18 -18.70
CA HIS A 193 -2.46 -0.63 -19.12
C HIS A 193 -2.47 -0.70 -20.65
N PHE A 194 -2.66 -1.89 -21.17
CA PHE A 194 -2.75 -2.18 -22.60
C PHE A 194 -4.13 -2.79 -22.89
N ASP A 195 -4.92 -2.15 -23.73
CA ASP A 195 -6.18 -2.66 -24.25
C ASP A 195 -6.00 -3.34 -25.61
#